data_6acf58ff8987af8e9fdb4a590df5269d
#
_entry.id   6acf58ff8987af8e9fdb4a590df5269d
#
_cell.length_a   1.000
_cell.length_b   1.000
_cell.length_c   1.000
_cell.angle_alpha   90.00
_cell.angle_beta   90.00
_cell.angle_gamma   90.00
#
_symmetry.space_group_name_H-M   'P 1'
#
loop_
_entity.id
_entity.type
_entity.pdbx_description
1 polymer ?
#
loop_
_entity_poly.entity_id
_entity_poly.type
_entity_poly.pdbx_seq_one_letter_code
_entity_poly.pdbx_strand_id
1 'polypeptide(L)'
;MTTNKIIITGGATRIGAAIAKSLADYETAITIHYNKSKTNALKLKKELESLGSEVYLLKADLNNFNQTQKLLQLAYKKMKGLNCLINNASLFENDNLQNFTEKSFTKHLNINLKAPSILTQNFQKLLKNSEGNIINIIDQRV
;
A
#
# COMPACT_ATOMS: atom_id res chain seq x y z
N MET A 1 -6.52 -13.28 18.10
CA MET A 1 -7.40 -12.51 17.20
C MET A 1 -6.65 -11.26 16.78
N THR A 2 -6.45 -11.05 15.50
CA THR A 2 -5.69 -9.89 15.01
C THR A 2 -6.50 -8.60 15.20
N THR A 3 -5.96 -7.66 15.95
CA THR A 3 -6.58 -6.35 16.24
C THR A 3 -6.15 -5.29 15.24
N ASN A 4 -4.89 -5.33 14.80
CA ASN A 4 -4.34 -4.42 13.80
C ASN A 4 -4.46 -5.03 12.40
N LYS A 5 -5.17 -4.36 11.51
CA LYS A 5 -5.40 -4.82 10.13
C LYS A 5 -4.93 -3.75 9.17
N ILE A 6 -3.74 -3.93 8.64
CA ILE A 6 -2.95 -2.89 7.96
C ILE A 6 -2.76 -3.25 6.49
N ILE A 7 -2.94 -2.30 5.60
CA ILE A 7 -2.44 -2.40 4.23
C ILE A 7 -1.32 -1.40 3.99
N ILE A 8 -0.23 -1.87 3.35
CA ILE A 8 0.93 -1.05 2.99
C ILE A 8 1.08 -1.07 1.47
N THR A 9 0.86 0.07 0.82
CA THR A 9 1.10 0.17 -0.61
C THR A 9 2.60 0.25 -0.91
N GLY A 10 3.05 -0.45 -1.97
CA GLY A 10 4.49 -0.58 -2.23
C GLY A 10 5.26 -1.25 -1.09
N GLY A 11 4.58 -2.14 -0.34
CA GLY A 11 5.08 -2.72 0.91
C GLY A 11 6.14 -3.80 0.74
N ALA A 12 6.45 -4.24 -0.50
CA ALA A 12 7.31 -5.40 -0.73
C ALA A 12 8.81 -5.11 -0.61
N THR A 13 9.22 -3.85 -0.68
CA THR A 13 10.64 -3.45 -0.76
C THR A 13 10.92 -2.16 0.01
N ARG A 14 12.19 -1.89 0.27
CA ARG A 14 12.70 -0.61 0.81
C ARG A 14 11.93 -0.14 2.05
N ILE A 15 11.44 1.09 2.06
CA ILE A 15 10.72 1.70 3.19
C ILE A 15 9.47 0.91 3.57
N GLY A 16 8.66 0.50 2.58
CA GLY A 16 7.45 -0.27 2.84
C GLY A 16 7.72 -1.61 3.53
N ALA A 17 8.78 -2.31 3.13
CA ALA A 17 9.18 -3.55 3.79
C ALA A 17 9.72 -3.31 5.21
N ALA A 18 10.45 -2.23 5.44
CA ALA A 18 10.93 -1.86 6.77
C ALA A 18 9.76 -1.54 7.71
N ILE A 19 8.77 -0.78 7.22
CA ILE A 19 7.53 -0.50 7.97
C ILE A 19 6.80 -1.80 8.32
N ALA A 20 6.62 -2.71 7.34
CA ALA A 20 5.96 -3.98 7.58
C ALA A 20 6.64 -4.80 8.68
N LYS A 21 7.97 -4.86 8.68
CA LYS A 21 8.75 -5.56 9.71
C LYS A 21 8.61 -4.94 11.09
N SER A 22 8.57 -3.61 11.17
CA SER A 22 8.44 -2.90 12.45
C SER A 22 7.06 -3.05 13.09
N LEU A 23 6.03 -3.39 12.29
CA LEU A 23 4.64 -3.56 12.73
C LEU A 23 4.24 -5.03 12.93
N ALA A 24 5.11 -5.97 12.57
CA ALA A 24 4.80 -7.39 12.60
C ALA A 24 4.81 -7.94 14.02
N ASP A 25 3.69 -8.52 14.44
CA ASP A 25 3.50 -9.24 15.68
C ASP A 25 2.28 -10.18 15.61
N TYR A 26 1.95 -10.89 16.69
CA TYR A 26 0.82 -11.84 16.77
C TYR A 26 -0.56 -11.19 16.72
N GLU A 27 -0.66 -9.89 16.90
CA GLU A 27 -1.92 -9.15 16.89
C GLU A 27 -2.17 -8.44 15.57
N THR A 28 -1.25 -8.60 14.58
CA THR A 28 -1.25 -7.84 13.35
C THR A 28 -1.52 -8.71 12.12
N ALA A 29 -2.50 -8.32 11.31
CA ALA A 29 -2.70 -8.80 9.95
C ALA A 29 -2.21 -7.73 8.96
N ILE A 30 -1.31 -8.11 8.06
CA ILE A 30 -0.68 -7.17 7.12
C ILE A 30 -0.99 -7.60 5.69
N THR A 31 -1.58 -6.70 4.90
CA THR A 31 -1.61 -6.83 3.44
C THR A 31 -0.47 -6.05 2.83
N ILE A 32 0.42 -6.74 2.15
CA ILE A 32 1.51 -6.18 1.35
C ILE A 32 1.01 -6.00 -0.08
N HIS A 33 0.82 -4.77 -0.51
CA HIS A 33 0.57 -4.46 -1.90
C HIS A 33 1.89 -4.34 -2.66
N TYR A 34 1.93 -4.92 -3.86
CA TYR A 34 3.05 -4.81 -4.80
C TYR A 34 2.55 -4.71 -6.24
N ASN A 35 3.37 -4.18 -7.14
CA ASN A 35 3.12 -4.21 -8.58
C ASN A 35 3.99 -5.27 -9.27
N LYS A 36 5.32 -5.05 -9.33
CA LYS A 36 6.26 -5.91 -10.04
C LYS A 36 7.11 -6.80 -9.12
N SER A 37 7.26 -6.44 -7.86
CA SER A 37 8.19 -7.06 -6.91
C SER A 37 7.63 -8.32 -6.24
N LYS A 38 7.11 -9.28 -7.05
CA LYS A 38 6.48 -10.51 -6.52
C LYS A 38 7.44 -11.34 -5.67
N THR A 39 8.67 -11.54 -6.12
CA THR A 39 9.68 -12.32 -5.39
C THR A 39 9.99 -11.72 -4.03
N ASN A 40 10.17 -10.40 -3.96
CA ASN A 40 10.38 -9.68 -2.71
C ASN A 40 9.16 -9.78 -1.78
N ALA A 41 7.95 -9.66 -2.33
CA ALA A 41 6.71 -9.79 -1.56
C ALA A 41 6.59 -11.20 -0.93
N LEU A 42 6.89 -12.26 -1.69
CA LEU A 42 6.87 -13.63 -1.18
C LEU A 42 7.92 -13.88 -0.09
N LYS A 43 9.13 -13.34 -0.25
CA LYS A 43 10.18 -13.43 0.76
C LYS A 43 9.77 -12.70 2.04
N LEU A 44 9.31 -11.47 1.91
CA LEU A 44 8.85 -10.66 3.04
C LEU A 44 7.68 -11.33 3.77
N LYS A 45 6.71 -11.89 3.03
CA LYS A 45 5.59 -12.63 3.64
C LYS A 45 6.09 -13.70 4.61
N LYS A 46 7.01 -14.57 4.19
CA LYS A 46 7.56 -15.63 5.04
C LYS A 46 8.25 -15.07 6.29
N GLU A 47 8.97 -13.97 6.13
CA GLU A 47 9.65 -13.30 7.24
C GLU A 47 8.64 -12.74 8.26
N LEU A 48 7.60 -12.05 7.82
CA LEU A 48 6.58 -11.50 8.71
C LEU A 48 5.73 -12.60 9.39
N GLU A 49 5.43 -13.67 8.67
CA GLU A 49 4.75 -14.84 9.24
C GLU A 49 5.59 -15.52 10.32
N SER A 50 6.91 -15.53 10.18
CA SER A 50 7.81 -16.05 11.24
C SER A 50 7.84 -15.16 12.50
N LEU A 51 7.43 -13.90 12.39
CA LEU A 51 7.23 -12.97 13.50
C LEU A 51 5.82 -13.05 14.12
N GLY A 52 4.96 -13.93 13.58
CA GLY A 52 3.62 -14.20 14.12
C GLY A 52 2.47 -13.48 13.41
N SER A 53 2.74 -12.61 12.45
CA SER A 53 1.69 -11.88 11.73
C SER A 53 0.93 -12.74 10.72
N GLU A 54 -0.35 -12.43 10.53
CA GLU A 54 -1.09 -12.90 9.36
C GLU A 54 -0.73 -12.04 8.14
N VAL A 55 -0.26 -12.65 7.03
CA VAL A 55 0.22 -11.88 5.89
C VAL A 55 -0.47 -12.23 4.58
N TYR A 56 -0.98 -11.22 3.92
CA TYR A 56 -1.64 -11.31 2.63
C TYR A 56 -0.88 -10.52 1.57
N LEU A 57 -0.84 -11.03 0.35
CA LEU A 57 -0.23 -10.37 -0.80
C LEU A 57 -1.31 -9.96 -1.79
N LEU A 58 -1.27 -8.72 -2.25
CA LEU A 58 -2.14 -8.20 -3.29
C LEU A 58 -1.33 -7.49 -4.38
N LYS A 59 -1.50 -7.96 -5.61
CA LYS A 59 -0.93 -7.31 -6.78
C LYS A 59 -1.91 -6.28 -7.34
N ALA A 60 -1.43 -5.07 -7.58
CA ALA A 60 -2.16 -4.05 -8.33
C ALA A 60 -1.19 -3.08 -8.99
N ASP A 61 -1.59 -2.53 -10.14
CA ASP A 61 -0.94 -1.37 -10.74
C ASP A 61 -1.71 -0.11 -10.31
N LEU A 62 -1.10 0.73 -9.49
CA LEU A 62 -1.73 1.97 -9.01
C LEU A 62 -1.86 3.04 -10.08
N ASN A 63 -1.22 2.89 -11.25
CA ASN A 63 -1.50 3.68 -12.43
C ASN A 63 -2.85 3.28 -13.10
N ASN A 64 -3.38 2.11 -12.76
CA ASN A 64 -4.67 1.61 -13.24
C ASN A 64 -5.77 1.93 -12.24
N PHE A 65 -6.71 2.79 -12.65
CA PHE A 65 -7.82 3.25 -11.82
C PHE A 65 -8.65 2.09 -11.25
N ASN A 66 -9.03 1.13 -12.10
CA ASN A 66 -9.89 0.01 -11.69
C ASN A 66 -9.21 -0.93 -10.69
N GLN A 67 -7.91 -1.17 -10.84
CA GLN A 67 -7.14 -1.97 -9.89
C GLN A 67 -7.01 -1.23 -8.55
N THR A 68 -6.73 0.08 -8.58
CA THR A 68 -6.66 0.92 -7.38
C THR A 68 -7.99 0.93 -6.64
N GLN A 69 -9.11 1.08 -7.35
CA GLN A 69 -10.45 1.09 -6.76
C GLN A 69 -10.79 -0.21 -6.00
N LYS A 70 -10.34 -1.36 -6.47
CA LYS A 70 -10.64 -2.66 -5.88
C LYS A 70 -9.71 -3.05 -4.74
N LEU A 71 -8.54 -2.43 -4.63
CA LEU A 71 -7.44 -2.88 -3.77
C LEU A 71 -7.86 -3.00 -2.29
N LEU A 72 -8.45 -1.95 -1.72
CA LEU A 72 -8.80 -1.96 -0.29
C LEU A 72 -9.94 -2.91 0.02
N GLN A 73 -10.91 -3.07 -0.88
CA GLN A 73 -11.99 -4.03 -0.69
C GLN A 73 -11.47 -5.47 -0.67
N LEU A 74 -10.48 -5.78 -1.52
CA LEU A 74 -9.83 -7.09 -1.51
C LEU A 74 -9.04 -7.32 -0.22
N ALA A 75 -8.30 -6.32 0.26
CA ALA A 75 -7.59 -6.38 1.53
C ALA A 75 -8.55 -6.59 2.71
N TYR A 76 -9.63 -5.80 2.75
CA TYR A 76 -10.67 -5.90 3.77
C TYR A 76 -11.29 -7.31 3.83
N LYS A 77 -11.61 -7.89 2.68
CA LYS A 77 -12.17 -9.26 2.60
C LYS A 77 -11.20 -10.30 3.13
N LYS A 78 -9.91 -10.20 2.78
CA LYS A 78 -8.89 -11.16 3.23
C LYS A 78 -8.65 -11.09 4.73
N MET A 79 -8.51 -9.89 5.28
CA MET A 79 -8.26 -9.68 6.71
C MET A 79 -9.53 -9.65 7.57
N LYS A 80 -10.72 -9.71 6.95
CA LYS A 80 -12.04 -9.54 7.61
C LYS A 80 -12.09 -8.23 8.42
N GLY A 81 -11.62 -7.17 7.80
CA GLY A 81 -11.53 -5.82 8.36
C GLY A 81 -10.31 -5.07 7.85
N LEU A 82 -10.26 -3.77 8.13
CA LEU A 82 -9.13 -2.89 7.79
C LEU A 82 -9.23 -1.66 8.68
N ASN A 83 -8.18 -1.34 9.43
CA ASN A 83 -8.15 -0.17 10.31
C ASN A 83 -6.89 0.71 10.15
N CYS A 84 -5.98 0.34 9.24
CA CYS A 84 -4.83 1.19 8.92
C CYS A 84 -4.48 1.11 7.43
N LEU A 85 -4.38 2.27 6.79
CA LEU A 85 -3.90 2.45 5.43
C LEU A 85 -2.57 3.19 5.46
N ILE A 86 -1.51 2.57 4.92
CA ILE A 86 -0.21 3.23 4.75
C ILE A 86 0.04 3.44 3.26
N ASN A 87 -0.11 4.67 2.81
CA ASN A 87 0.22 5.11 1.46
C ASN A 87 1.73 5.33 1.37
N ASN A 88 2.46 4.29 0.94
CA ASN A 88 3.91 4.29 0.80
C ASN A 88 4.36 4.13 -0.66
N ALA A 89 3.53 3.56 -1.54
CA ALA A 89 3.88 3.43 -2.94
C ALA A 89 4.17 4.78 -3.58
N SER A 90 5.28 4.87 -4.29
CA SER A 90 5.66 6.07 -5.04
C SER A 90 6.33 5.69 -6.36
N LEU A 91 6.25 6.60 -7.30
CA LEU A 91 7.01 6.56 -8.55
C LEU A 91 7.91 7.77 -8.60
N PHE A 92 9.18 7.53 -8.88
CA PHE A 92 10.16 8.55 -9.23
C PHE A 92 10.90 8.09 -10.49
N GLU A 93 10.68 8.79 -11.59
CA GLU A 93 11.43 8.64 -12.84
C GLU A 93 12.20 9.95 -13.07
N ASN A 94 13.46 9.85 -13.51
CA ASN A 94 14.27 11.02 -13.81
C ASN A 94 13.73 11.71 -15.06
N ASP A 95 12.97 12.77 -14.86
CA ASP A 95 12.60 13.72 -15.88
C ASP A 95 12.76 15.16 -15.34
N ASN A 96 12.77 16.12 -16.21
CA ASN A 96 12.91 17.53 -15.89
C ASN A 96 12.04 18.37 -16.83
N LEU A 97 12.00 19.70 -16.63
CA LEU A 97 11.19 20.61 -17.44
C LEU A 97 11.48 20.56 -18.95
N GLN A 98 12.65 20.06 -19.35
CA GLN A 98 13.02 19.97 -20.77
C GLN A 98 12.60 18.65 -21.41
N ASN A 99 12.47 17.57 -20.63
CA ASN A 99 12.30 16.23 -21.18
C ASN A 99 11.08 15.46 -20.67
N PHE A 100 10.28 16.02 -19.74
CA PHE A 100 9.07 15.33 -19.30
C PHE A 100 8.06 15.19 -20.46
N THR A 101 7.34 14.09 -20.46
CA THR A 101 6.27 13.82 -21.41
C THR A 101 4.92 13.81 -20.71
N GLU A 102 3.84 14.01 -21.44
CA GLU A 102 2.48 13.83 -20.89
C GLU A 102 2.31 12.47 -20.21
N LYS A 103 2.88 11.43 -20.81
CA LYS A 103 2.83 10.07 -20.27
C LYS A 103 3.55 9.96 -18.93
N SER A 104 4.78 10.49 -18.80
CA SER A 104 5.52 10.44 -17.54
C SER A 104 4.85 11.30 -16.47
N PHE A 105 4.40 12.50 -16.83
CA PHE A 105 3.68 13.41 -15.95
C PHE A 105 2.40 12.76 -15.39
N THR A 106 1.55 12.23 -16.27
CA THR A 106 0.30 11.57 -15.90
C THR A 106 0.55 10.36 -15.00
N LYS A 107 1.58 9.57 -15.31
CA LYS A 107 1.93 8.39 -14.49
C LYS A 107 2.37 8.79 -13.09
N HIS A 108 3.20 9.84 -12.93
CA HIS A 108 3.58 10.37 -11.62
C HIS A 108 2.36 10.85 -10.83
N LEU A 109 1.48 11.63 -11.43
CA LEU A 109 0.25 12.09 -10.78
C LEU A 109 -0.68 10.94 -10.40
N ASN A 110 -0.82 9.94 -11.27
CA ASN A 110 -1.68 8.80 -10.99
C ASN A 110 -1.20 7.99 -9.78
N ILE A 111 0.09 7.72 -9.68
CA ILE A 111 0.65 6.87 -8.62
C ILE A 111 0.86 7.67 -7.32
N ASN A 112 1.38 8.90 -7.41
CA ASN A 112 1.80 9.66 -6.22
C ASN A 112 0.68 10.50 -5.60
N LEU A 113 -0.37 10.84 -6.36
CA LEU A 113 -1.46 11.70 -5.90
C LEU A 113 -2.83 11.05 -6.03
N LYS A 114 -3.20 10.63 -7.24
CA LYS A 114 -4.54 10.10 -7.52
C LYS A 114 -4.81 8.78 -6.78
N ALA A 115 -3.86 7.84 -6.82
CA ALA A 115 -4.02 6.56 -6.14
C ALA A 115 -4.18 6.70 -4.62
N PRO A 116 -3.31 7.40 -3.87
CA PRO A 116 -3.53 7.61 -2.45
C PRO A 116 -4.83 8.35 -2.13
N SER A 117 -5.28 9.28 -2.98
CA SER A 117 -6.58 9.95 -2.81
C SER A 117 -7.76 8.98 -2.94
N ILE A 118 -7.75 8.12 -3.95
CA ILE A 118 -8.76 7.07 -4.16
C ILE A 118 -8.76 6.08 -2.99
N LEU A 119 -7.58 5.63 -2.57
CA LEU A 119 -7.44 4.68 -1.46
C LEU A 119 -7.95 5.30 -0.15
N THR A 120 -7.63 6.56 0.13
CA THR A 120 -8.13 7.29 1.30
C THR A 120 -9.67 7.38 1.29
N GLN A 121 -10.27 7.73 0.16
CA GLN A 121 -11.73 7.76 0.02
C GLN A 121 -12.35 6.38 0.24
N ASN A 122 -11.77 5.33 -0.34
CA ASN A 122 -12.29 3.97 -0.19
C ASN A 122 -12.10 3.44 1.24
N PHE A 123 -10.99 3.80 1.90
CA PHE A 123 -10.74 3.47 3.29
C PHE A 123 -11.83 4.05 4.20
N GLN A 124 -12.14 5.33 4.06
CA GLN A 124 -13.21 5.97 4.82
C GLN A 124 -14.56 5.25 4.65
N LYS A 125 -14.90 4.87 3.41
CA LYS A 125 -16.14 4.12 3.12
C LYS A 125 -16.17 2.74 3.80
N LEU A 126 -15.02 2.07 3.90
CA LEU A 126 -14.91 0.75 4.55
C LEU A 126 -14.97 0.83 6.07
N LEU A 127 -14.44 1.90 6.67
CA LEU A 127 -14.50 2.12 8.13
C LEU A 127 -15.94 2.34 8.62
N LYS A 128 -16.80 2.92 7.80
CA LYS A 128 -18.15 3.35 8.20
C LYS A 128 -18.08 4.30 9.41
N ASN A 129 -18.42 3.79 10.59
CA ASN A 129 -18.38 4.52 11.86
C ASN A 129 -17.26 4.03 12.79
N SER A 130 -16.35 3.20 12.29
CA SER A 130 -15.20 2.69 13.07
C SER A 130 -14.03 3.66 12.97
N GLU A 131 -13.16 3.60 13.96
CA GLU A 131 -11.90 4.35 13.94
C GLU A 131 -10.85 3.66 13.06
N GLY A 132 -9.95 4.46 12.49
CA GLY A 132 -8.84 3.97 11.69
C GLY A 132 -7.81 5.05 11.43
N ASN A 133 -6.63 4.62 10.97
CA ASN A 133 -5.50 5.49 10.73
C ASN A 133 -5.11 5.50 9.24
N ILE A 134 -4.77 6.67 8.73
CA ILE A 134 -4.16 6.84 7.41
C ILE A 134 -2.79 7.48 7.61
N ILE A 135 -1.76 6.83 7.07
CA ILE A 135 -0.39 7.33 7.10
C ILE A 135 0.07 7.54 5.66
N ASN A 136 0.51 8.74 5.35
CA ASN A 136 1.08 9.07 4.05
C ASN A 136 2.59 9.25 4.19
N ILE A 137 3.37 8.45 3.47
CA ILE A 137 4.82 8.61 3.40
C ILE A 137 5.10 9.63 2.29
N ILE A 138 5.58 10.79 2.68
CA ILE A 138 5.80 11.93 1.80
C ILE A 138 7.30 12.11 1.58
N ASP A 139 7.70 12.32 0.32
CA ASP A 139 9.08 12.66 -0.01
C ASP A 139 9.35 14.13 0.34
N GLN A 140 10.55 14.41 0.83
CA GLN A 140 10.99 15.79 1.11
C GLN A 140 11.33 16.59 -0.18
N ARG A 141 11.40 15.92 -1.32
CA ARG A 141 11.70 16.53 -2.63
C ARG A 141 10.42 16.89 -3.40
N VAL A 142 9.49 17.50 -2.73
CA VAL A 142 8.28 18.06 -3.38
C VAL A 142 8.44 19.54 -3.62
#